data_995afc54c4c177b20c5fc487aef9a45e
#
_entry.id   995afc54c4c177b20c5fc487aef9a45e
#
_cell.length_a   1.000
_cell.length_b   1.000
_cell.length_c   1.000
_cell.angle_alpha   90.00
_cell.angle_beta   90.00
_cell.angle_gamma   90.00
#
_symmetry.space_group_name_H-M   'P 1'
#
loop_
_entity.id
_entity.type
_entity.pdbx_description
1 polymer ?
#
loop_
_entity_poly.entity_id
_entity_poly.type
_entity_poly.pdbx_seq_one_letter_code
_entity_poly.pdbx_strand_id
1 'polypeptide(L)'
;QDFWYNAVGIVDGSSVSLAGRSGSGKTTAAIQMAANIVRPFPEATIFFDDIEGGSNATRRELLTHFTPEEAEQRIIYRNTAVSAENFYKRIASIYEIKMNNRADFEYDTGKLDSRGNHIYKFQPTVYILDSLAMLTPEKLTEEEELSGQMSTTATAKTNTAVFKRIVPKLKAANIILFTINHINDKIEVNAFTHTKSQVSFLKPGETLPGGKAALYLANNLIRVDDGAKLKETDGLGINGKIVDFEIIKSRTNAAGRSVPMVFDFTNGFDDILSLFMFLKSTGAIITGATCYLRGHEDMKFRQRDFKNKLFN
;
A
#
# COMPACT_ATOMS: atom_id res chain seq x y z
N GLN A 1 -8.40 -17.81 -19.98
CA GLN A 1 -9.39 -16.73 -19.78
C GLN A 1 -9.70 -16.53 -18.29
N ASP A 2 -9.73 -17.59 -17.49
CA ASP A 2 -10.17 -17.53 -16.08
C ASP A 2 -9.12 -17.02 -15.10
N PHE A 3 -7.86 -16.97 -15.49
CA PHE A 3 -6.76 -16.53 -14.62
C PHE A 3 -6.83 -15.04 -14.23
N TRP A 4 -7.33 -14.20 -15.13
CA TRP A 4 -7.46 -12.76 -14.90
C TRP A 4 -8.78 -12.36 -14.23
N TYR A 5 -9.84 -13.12 -14.43
CA TYR A 5 -11.17 -12.85 -13.87
C TYR A 5 -11.28 -13.17 -12.37
N ASN A 6 -10.38 -14.00 -11.83
CA ASN A 6 -10.37 -14.37 -10.41
C ASN A 6 -9.39 -13.55 -9.55
N ALA A 7 -8.65 -12.61 -10.13
CA ALA A 7 -7.77 -11.72 -9.38
C ALA A 7 -8.55 -10.47 -8.95
N VAL A 8 -9.09 -10.49 -7.76
CA VAL A 8 -9.69 -9.31 -7.14
C VAL A 8 -8.56 -8.48 -6.54
N GLY A 9 -8.36 -7.24 -7.00
CA GLY A 9 -7.39 -6.31 -6.45
C GLY A 9 -7.74 -5.83 -5.04
N ILE A 10 -7.47 -4.57 -4.75
CA ILE A 10 -7.90 -3.92 -3.52
C ILE A 10 -9.41 -3.69 -3.61
N VAL A 11 -10.17 -4.23 -2.67
CA VAL A 11 -11.63 -4.10 -2.65
C VAL A 11 -12.07 -2.82 -1.94
N ASP A 12 -13.27 -2.36 -2.31
CA ASP A 12 -13.93 -1.21 -1.70
C ASP A 12 -13.96 -1.32 -0.17
N GLY A 13 -13.63 -0.23 0.52
CA GLY A 13 -13.71 -0.14 1.97
C GLY A 13 -12.82 -1.12 2.73
N SER A 14 -11.70 -1.52 2.15
CA SER A 14 -10.76 -2.47 2.73
C SER A 14 -9.53 -1.80 3.32
N SER A 15 -8.74 -2.58 4.07
CA SER A 15 -7.45 -2.16 4.59
C SER A 15 -6.31 -2.98 4.01
N VAL A 16 -5.23 -2.29 3.64
CA VAL A 16 -3.98 -2.84 3.12
C VAL A 16 -2.86 -2.45 4.08
N SER A 17 -2.11 -3.42 4.56
CA SER A 17 -0.93 -3.19 5.39
C SER A 17 0.33 -3.51 4.61
N LEU A 18 1.23 -2.54 4.48
CA LEU A 18 2.54 -2.68 3.86
C LEU A 18 3.60 -2.78 4.96
N ALA A 19 4.30 -3.90 5.03
CA ALA A 19 5.35 -4.14 6.01
C ALA A 19 6.68 -4.43 5.31
N GLY A 20 7.77 -3.78 5.74
CA GLY A 20 9.10 -3.96 5.13
C GLY A 20 10.14 -3.07 5.79
N ARG A 21 11.41 -3.27 5.44
CA ARG A 21 12.52 -2.47 5.97
C ARG A 21 12.42 -1.01 5.52
N SER A 22 13.09 -0.12 6.24
CA SER A 22 13.21 1.28 5.82
C SER A 22 13.82 1.36 4.42
N GLY A 23 13.32 2.29 3.59
CA GLY A 23 13.80 2.47 2.22
C GLY A 23 13.29 1.43 1.21
N SER A 24 12.47 0.42 1.59
CA SER A 24 11.97 -0.58 0.66
C SER A 24 10.90 -0.08 -0.33
N GLY A 25 10.49 1.18 -0.25
CA GLY A 25 9.53 1.78 -1.19
C GLY A 25 8.06 1.72 -0.77
N LYS A 26 7.75 1.33 0.49
CA LYS A 26 6.36 1.22 1.00
C LYS A 26 5.53 2.48 0.83
N THR A 27 6.06 3.62 1.25
CA THR A 27 5.39 4.93 1.15
C THR A 27 5.13 5.29 -0.32
N THR A 28 6.13 5.10 -1.19
CA THR A 28 5.98 5.32 -2.63
C THR A 28 4.88 4.44 -3.22
N ALA A 29 4.88 3.14 -2.87
CA ALA A 29 3.84 2.21 -3.31
C ALA A 29 2.44 2.66 -2.85
N ALA A 30 2.29 3.03 -1.58
CA ALA A 30 1.01 3.49 -1.03
C ALA A 30 0.50 4.74 -1.77
N ILE A 31 1.37 5.73 -2.05
CA ILE A 31 1.02 6.95 -2.76
C ILE A 31 0.59 6.63 -4.20
N GLN A 32 1.36 5.83 -4.95
CA GLN A 32 1.02 5.48 -6.33
C GLN A 32 -0.25 4.64 -6.43
N MET A 33 -0.44 3.66 -5.54
CA MET A 33 -1.68 2.88 -5.47
C MET A 33 -2.87 3.78 -5.13
N ALA A 34 -2.73 4.69 -4.17
CA ALA A 34 -3.77 5.64 -3.81
C ALA A 34 -4.18 6.52 -4.99
N ALA A 35 -3.19 7.08 -5.71
CA ALA A 35 -3.44 7.89 -6.90
C ALA A 35 -4.20 7.09 -7.99
N ASN A 36 -3.80 5.87 -8.25
CA ASN A 36 -4.47 5.01 -9.23
C ASN A 36 -5.91 4.67 -8.83
N ILE A 37 -6.18 4.50 -7.53
CA ILE A 37 -7.53 4.26 -7.01
C ILE A 37 -8.43 5.48 -7.18
N VAL A 38 -7.93 6.68 -6.85
CA VAL A 38 -8.78 7.89 -6.86
C VAL A 38 -8.90 8.52 -8.24
N ARG A 39 -7.95 8.29 -9.15
CA ARG A 39 -7.90 8.92 -10.48
C ARG A 39 -9.19 8.83 -11.30
N PRO A 40 -9.90 7.69 -11.35
CA PRO A 40 -11.15 7.58 -12.11
C PRO A 40 -12.34 8.34 -11.50
N PHE A 41 -12.20 8.87 -10.28
CA PHE A 41 -13.30 9.46 -9.51
C PHE A 41 -13.00 10.94 -9.21
N PRO A 42 -13.82 11.89 -9.69
CA PRO A 42 -13.52 13.32 -9.54
C PRO A 42 -13.46 13.79 -8.08
N GLU A 43 -14.37 13.30 -7.23
CA GLU A 43 -14.48 13.72 -5.83
C GLU A 43 -13.66 12.84 -4.86
N ALA A 44 -12.93 11.87 -5.41
CA ALA A 44 -12.11 10.99 -4.59
C ALA A 44 -10.87 11.70 -4.07
N THR A 45 -10.59 11.52 -2.78
CA THR A 45 -9.54 12.24 -2.04
C THR A 45 -8.58 11.26 -1.38
N ILE A 46 -7.32 11.66 -1.27
CA ILE A 46 -6.26 10.99 -0.52
C ILE A 46 -5.99 11.77 0.76
N PHE A 47 -6.22 11.16 1.91
CA PHE A 47 -5.72 11.64 3.20
C PHE A 47 -4.39 10.97 3.48
N PHE A 48 -3.37 11.74 3.77
CA PHE A 48 -2.04 11.22 4.05
C PHE A 48 -1.50 11.80 5.36
N ASP A 49 -1.53 11.01 6.43
CA ASP A 49 -0.85 11.28 7.68
C ASP A 49 0.56 10.69 7.61
N ASP A 50 1.54 11.54 7.29
CA ASP A 50 2.97 11.23 7.24
C ASP A 50 3.63 11.63 8.57
N ILE A 51 3.49 10.76 9.56
CA ILE A 51 4.01 11.03 10.92
C ILE A 51 5.54 11.01 10.93
N GLU A 52 6.16 10.32 9.99
CA GLU A 52 7.63 10.27 9.84
C GLU A 52 8.19 11.51 9.11
N GLY A 53 7.34 12.27 8.42
CA GLY A 53 7.72 13.51 7.75
C GLY A 53 8.65 13.31 6.54
N GLY A 54 8.61 12.13 5.92
CA GLY A 54 9.52 11.77 4.82
C GLY A 54 9.11 12.25 3.42
N SER A 55 7.91 12.81 3.26
CA SER A 55 7.37 13.20 1.96
C SER A 55 7.30 14.71 1.77
N ASN A 56 7.67 15.21 0.59
CA ASN A 56 7.48 16.61 0.18
C ASN A 56 6.45 16.74 -0.97
N ALA A 57 5.99 17.95 -1.25
CA ALA A 57 4.96 18.23 -2.25
C ALA A 57 5.38 17.74 -3.64
N THR A 58 6.54 18.17 -4.12
CA THR A 58 7.07 17.81 -5.44
C THR A 58 7.16 16.30 -5.64
N ARG A 59 7.56 15.57 -4.59
CA ARG A 59 7.61 14.10 -4.65
C ARG A 59 6.22 13.50 -4.76
N ARG A 60 5.22 14.02 -4.04
CA ARG A 60 3.84 13.55 -4.13
C ARG A 60 3.24 13.81 -5.52
N GLU A 61 3.45 15.00 -6.09
CA GLU A 61 3.03 15.33 -7.45
C GLU A 61 3.64 14.38 -8.48
N LEU A 62 4.96 14.17 -8.39
CA LEU A 62 5.67 13.25 -9.28
C LEU A 62 5.11 11.82 -9.21
N LEU A 63 4.90 11.30 -8.00
CA LEU A 63 4.43 9.94 -7.79
C LEU A 63 2.96 9.73 -8.16
N THR A 64 2.14 10.74 -8.01
CA THR A 64 0.72 10.67 -8.35
C THR A 64 0.44 11.01 -9.81
N HIS A 65 1.38 11.67 -10.48
CA HIS A 65 1.16 12.28 -11.79
C HIS A 65 -0.03 13.25 -11.81
N PHE A 66 -0.32 13.87 -10.67
CA PHE A 66 -1.29 14.96 -10.58
C PHE A 66 -0.60 16.28 -10.93
N THR A 67 -1.35 17.21 -11.53
CA THR A 67 -0.90 18.59 -11.60
C THR A 67 -0.80 19.17 -10.19
N PRO A 68 -0.06 20.29 -9.96
CA PRO A 68 -0.04 20.94 -8.66
C PRO A 68 -1.43 21.27 -8.13
N GLU A 69 -2.34 21.74 -8.99
CA GLU A 69 -3.72 22.09 -8.66
C GLU A 69 -4.53 20.84 -8.26
N GLU A 70 -4.39 19.73 -9.01
CA GLU A 70 -5.02 18.47 -8.66
C GLU A 70 -4.49 17.91 -7.34
N ALA A 71 -3.17 18.02 -7.11
CA ALA A 71 -2.55 17.55 -5.88
C ALA A 71 -3.05 18.34 -4.66
N GLU A 72 -3.18 19.68 -4.77
CA GLU A 72 -3.72 20.54 -3.73
C GLU A 72 -5.18 20.21 -3.39
N GLN A 73 -6.00 19.94 -4.40
CA GLN A 73 -7.42 19.62 -4.22
C GLN A 73 -7.64 18.20 -3.71
N ARG A 74 -6.82 17.23 -4.13
CA ARG A 74 -7.09 15.81 -3.92
C ARG A 74 -6.24 15.16 -2.85
N ILE A 75 -5.15 15.80 -2.37
CA ILE A 75 -4.27 15.27 -1.35
C ILE A 75 -4.30 16.13 -0.10
N ILE A 76 -4.93 15.62 0.95
CA ILE A 76 -4.93 16.24 2.28
C ILE A 76 -3.76 15.67 3.05
N TYR A 77 -2.64 16.36 3.00
CA TYR A 77 -1.38 15.95 3.64
C TYR A 77 -1.21 16.58 5.02
N ARG A 78 -0.76 15.76 5.96
CA ARG A 78 -0.40 16.17 7.32
C ARG A 78 0.88 15.47 7.76
N ASN A 79 1.79 16.22 8.36
CA ASN A 79 3.08 15.73 8.87
C ASN A 79 3.24 15.95 10.38
N THR A 80 2.14 15.97 11.10
CA THR A 80 2.13 16.14 12.55
C THR A 80 1.87 14.81 13.24
N ALA A 81 2.42 14.65 14.45
CA ALA A 81 2.11 13.51 15.29
C ALA A 81 0.60 13.36 15.48
N VAL A 82 0.14 12.14 15.47
CA VAL A 82 -1.28 11.81 15.65
C VAL A 82 -1.43 10.72 16.71
N SER A 83 -2.33 10.95 17.68
CA SER A 83 -2.70 9.89 18.61
C SER A 83 -3.62 8.87 17.95
N ALA A 84 -3.68 7.66 18.52
CA ALA A 84 -4.58 6.62 18.04
C ALA A 84 -6.05 7.06 18.08
N GLU A 85 -6.43 7.82 19.09
CA GLU A 85 -7.76 8.39 19.26
C GLU A 85 -8.07 9.46 18.20
N ASN A 86 -7.10 10.33 17.89
CA ASN A 86 -7.27 11.34 16.84
C ASN A 86 -7.30 10.72 15.45
N PHE A 87 -6.52 9.67 15.18
CA PHE A 87 -6.66 8.89 13.98
C PHE A 87 -8.08 8.30 13.84
N TYR A 88 -8.62 7.71 14.92
CA TYR A 88 -10.02 7.25 14.93
C TYR A 88 -11.01 8.37 14.60
N LYS A 89 -10.89 9.54 15.26
CA LYS A 89 -11.76 10.70 15.03
C LYS A 89 -11.73 11.15 13.57
N ARG A 90 -10.56 11.16 12.94
CA ARG A 90 -10.40 11.51 11.50
C ARG A 90 -11.16 10.54 10.58
N ILE A 91 -10.99 9.23 10.78
CA ILE A 91 -11.74 8.23 10.02
C ILE A 91 -13.25 8.34 10.27
N ALA A 92 -13.65 8.57 11.52
CA ALA A 92 -15.05 8.76 11.89
C ALA A 92 -15.66 10.00 11.21
N SER A 93 -14.93 11.12 11.17
CA SER A 93 -15.38 12.35 10.50
C SER A 93 -15.55 12.15 8.99
N ILE A 94 -14.61 11.47 8.32
CA ILE A 94 -14.75 11.15 6.89
C ILE A 94 -16.00 10.29 6.66
N TYR A 95 -16.20 9.28 7.49
CA TYR A 95 -17.39 8.42 7.43
C TYR A 95 -18.68 9.25 7.58
N GLU A 96 -18.77 10.11 8.60
CA GLU A 96 -19.96 10.93 8.86
C GLU A 96 -20.24 11.93 7.74
N ILE A 97 -19.20 12.59 7.21
CA ILE A 97 -19.33 13.50 6.06
C ILE A 97 -19.96 12.77 4.87
N LYS A 98 -19.42 11.60 4.51
CA LYS A 98 -19.93 10.83 3.37
C LYS A 98 -21.35 10.30 3.61
N MET A 99 -21.65 9.85 4.82
CA MET A 99 -22.99 9.34 5.14
C MET A 99 -24.06 10.43 5.16
N ASN A 100 -23.70 11.64 5.58
CA ASN A 100 -24.63 12.78 5.65
C ASN A 100 -24.81 13.48 4.28
N ASN A 101 -23.85 13.34 3.37
CA ASN A 101 -23.86 13.99 2.06
C ASN A 101 -23.75 12.96 0.92
N ARG A 102 -24.54 11.89 0.99
CA ARG A 102 -24.44 10.75 0.08
C ARG A 102 -24.49 11.15 -1.40
N ALA A 103 -25.35 12.09 -1.75
CA ALA A 103 -25.53 12.55 -3.13
C ALA A 103 -24.24 13.11 -3.76
N ASP A 104 -23.37 13.73 -2.95
CA ASP A 104 -22.11 14.31 -3.42
C ASP A 104 -21.01 13.26 -3.60
N PHE A 105 -21.12 12.13 -2.89
CA PHE A 105 -20.07 11.11 -2.84
C PHE A 105 -20.44 9.78 -3.49
N GLU A 106 -21.68 9.57 -3.89
CA GLU A 106 -22.11 8.35 -4.57
C GLU A 106 -22.03 8.51 -6.09
N TYR A 107 -21.76 7.40 -6.75
CA TYR A 107 -21.81 7.29 -8.20
C TYR A 107 -22.64 6.07 -8.61
N ASP A 108 -23.28 6.15 -9.77
CA ASP A 108 -23.96 5.03 -10.38
C ASP A 108 -22.92 4.05 -10.95
N THR A 109 -22.97 2.79 -10.53
CA THR A 109 -22.06 1.76 -11.01
C THR A 109 -22.40 1.28 -12.42
N GLY A 110 -23.50 1.72 -13.01
CA GLY A 110 -24.07 1.23 -14.27
C GLY A 110 -24.63 -0.19 -14.17
N LYS A 111 -24.69 -0.77 -12.97
CA LYS A 111 -25.25 -2.11 -12.72
C LYS A 111 -26.63 -2.01 -12.09
N LEU A 112 -27.45 -3.02 -12.36
CA LEU A 112 -28.79 -3.13 -11.77
C LEU A 112 -28.79 -4.25 -10.71
N ASP A 113 -29.59 -4.06 -9.67
CA ASP A 113 -29.88 -5.10 -8.70
C ASP A 113 -30.87 -6.14 -9.28
N SER A 114 -31.20 -7.17 -8.52
CA SER A 114 -32.16 -8.22 -8.92
C SER A 114 -33.64 -7.70 -9.16
N ARG A 115 -33.89 -6.46 -8.78
CA ARG A 115 -35.22 -5.79 -8.95
C ARG A 115 -35.20 -4.75 -10.08
N GLY A 116 -34.03 -4.58 -10.78
CA GLY A 116 -33.88 -3.62 -11.85
C GLY A 116 -33.53 -2.19 -11.39
N ASN A 117 -33.20 -1.97 -10.10
CA ASN A 117 -32.80 -0.65 -9.61
C ASN A 117 -31.28 -0.45 -9.83
N HIS A 118 -30.86 0.78 -10.12
CA HIS A 118 -29.46 1.15 -10.21
C HIS A 118 -28.74 0.95 -8.88
N ILE A 119 -27.52 0.39 -8.95
CA ILE A 119 -26.65 0.21 -7.78
C ILE A 119 -25.72 1.41 -7.67
N TYR A 120 -25.86 2.18 -6.60
CA TYR A 120 -24.98 3.29 -6.25
C TYR A 120 -23.94 2.84 -5.24
N LYS A 121 -22.74 3.39 -5.36
CA LYS A 121 -21.64 3.18 -4.42
C LYS A 121 -20.95 4.50 -4.10
N PHE A 122 -20.36 4.58 -2.91
CA PHE A 122 -19.49 5.70 -2.59
C PHE A 122 -18.23 5.67 -3.45
N GLN A 123 -17.82 6.82 -4.01
CA GLN A 123 -16.50 7.02 -4.57
C GLN A 123 -15.44 6.70 -3.49
N PRO A 124 -14.29 6.13 -3.86
CA PRO A 124 -13.28 5.77 -2.87
C PRO A 124 -12.68 7.01 -2.20
N THR A 125 -12.41 6.91 -0.92
CA THR A 125 -11.52 7.80 -0.20
C THR A 125 -10.35 6.97 0.26
N VAL A 126 -9.13 7.38 -0.05
CA VAL A 126 -7.94 6.65 0.40
C VAL A 126 -7.34 7.34 1.60
N TYR A 127 -7.01 6.58 2.63
CA TYR A 127 -6.31 7.07 3.80
C TYR A 127 -4.97 6.34 3.94
N ILE A 128 -3.87 7.08 3.95
CA ILE A 128 -2.52 6.56 4.16
C ILE A 128 -2.06 6.96 5.55
N LEU A 129 -1.63 6.00 6.35
CA LEU A 129 -1.03 6.19 7.67
C LEU A 129 0.43 5.71 7.63
N ASP A 130 1.38 6.63 7.71
CA ASP A 130 2.82 6.38 7.70
C ASP A 130 3.48 7.00 8.94
N SER A 131 3.81 6.24 9.97
CA SER A 131 3.67 4.80 10.08
C SER A 131 2.82 4.41 11.29
N LEU A 132 2.28 3.19 11.24
CA LEU A 132 1.50 2.62 12.34
C LEU A 132 2.30 2.56 13.66
N ALA A 133 3.62 2.36 13.57
CA ALA A 133 4.51 2.31 14.72
C ALA A 133 4.52 3.60 15.55
N MET A 134 4.20 4.73 14.90
CA MET A 134 4.19 6.06 15.50
C MET A 134 2.86 6.43 16.17
N LEU A 135 1.82 5.59 16.00
CA LEU A 135 0.55 5.81 16.71
C LEU A 135 0.69 5.51 18.20
N THR A 136 0.56 6.53 19.02
CA THR A 136 0.58 6.44 20.49
C THR A 136 -0.80 6.78 21.05
N PRO A 137 -1.22 6.16 22.19
CA PRO A 137 -2.39 6.61 22.92
C PRO A 137 -2.24 8.06 23.41
N GLU A 138 -3.33 8.82 23.39
CA GLU A 138 -3.33 10.24 23.83
C GLU A 138 -2.78 10.40 25.26
N LYS A 139 -3.15 9.50 26.16
CA LYS A 139 -2.65 9.48 27.54
C LYS A 139 -1.13 9.35 27.67
N LEU A 140 -0.50 8.59 26.76
CA LEU A 140 0.97 8.42 26.78
C LEU A 140 1.72 9.58 26.12
N THR A 141 1.02 10.42 25.37
CA THR A 141 1.60 11.63 24.78
C THR A 141 1.71 12.77 25.81
N GLU A 142 0.91 12.71 26.87
CA GLU A 142 0.87 13.71 27.95
C GLU A 142 1.78 13.36 29.14
N GLU A 143 2.26 12.11 29.22
CA GLU A 143 3.15 11.66 30.30
C GLU A 143 4.62 11.97 29.95
N GLU A 144 5.30 12.71 30.83
CA GLU A 144 6.72 13.08 30.67
C GLU A 144 7.69 11.90 30.84
N GLU A 145 7.28 10.82 31.54
CA GLU A 145 8.08 9.60 31.73
C GLU A 145 7.52 8.39 30.97
N LEU A 146 8.24 7.98 29.94
CA LEU A 146 7.96 6.76 29.16
C LEU A 146 8.52 5.52 29.86
N SER A 147 7.76 4.88 30.73
CA SER A 147 8.16 3.56 31.29
C SER A 147 7.92 2.44 30.28
N GLY A 148 9.01 1.84 29.75
CA GLY A 148 9.07 1.05 28.51
C GLY A 148 8.05 -0.08 28.29
N GLN A 149 7.82 -1.03 29.22
CA GLN A 149 6.95 -2.19 28.95
C GLN A 149 5.45 -1.90 29.11
N MET A 150 5.05 -1.04 30.02
CA MET A 150 3.64 -0.67 30.22
C MET A 150 3.12 0.15 29.05
N SER A 151 3.93 1.05 28.49
CA SER A 151 3.57 1.87 27.34
C SER A 151 3.34 1.03 26.07
N THR A 152 4.16 0.01 25.81
CA THR A 152 4.01 -0.87 24.66
C THR A 152 2.71 -1.70 24.71
N THR A 153 2.34 -2.17 25.89
CA THR A 153 1.09 -2.94 26.08
C THR A 153 -0.14 -2.04 25.95
N ALA A 154 -0.09 -0.81 26.50
CA ALA A 154 -1.17 0.16 26.36
C ALA A 154 -1.37 0.56 24.89
N THR A 155 -0.31 0.87 24.18
CA THR A 155 -0.33 1.17 22.74
C THR A 155 -0.96 0.04 21.93
N ALA A 156 -0.56 -1.21 22.15
CA ALA A 156 -1.12 -2.36 21.45
C ALA A 156 -2.62 -2.57 21.73
N LYS A 157 -3.08 -2.34 22.98
CA LYS A 157 -4.50 -2.42 23.33
C LYS A 157 -5.31 -1.30 22.69
N THR A 158 -4.84 -0.06 22.76
CA THR A 158 -5.52 1.11 22.16
C THR A 158 -5.61 0.95 20.64
N ASN A 159 -4.52 0.62 19.98
CA ASN A 159 -4.51 0.38 18.54
C ASN A 159 -5.50 -0.73 18.16
N THR A 160 -5.55 -1.83 18.93
CA THR A 160 -6.53 -2.90 18.70
C THR A 160 -7.97 -2.41 18.80
N ALA A 161 -8.29 -1.59 19.81
CA ALA A 161 -9.63 -1.05 19.99
C ALA A 161 -10.01 -0.08 18.85
N VAL A 162 -9.08 0.79 18.44
CA VAL A 162 -9.26 1.72 17.33
C VAL A 162 -9.53 0.95 16.02
N PHE A 163 -8.66 0.01 15.65
CA PHE A 163 -8.82 -0.75 14.41
C PHE A 163 -10.14 -1.54 14.36
N LYS A 164 -10.58 -2.13 15.47
CA LYS A 164 -11.89 -2.81 15.54
C LYS A 164 -13.07 -1.85 15.25
N ARG A 165 -12.97 -0.60 15.67
CA ARG A 165 -14.02 0.42 15.49
C ARG A 165 -14.03 1.04 14.10
N ILE A 166 -12.87 1.18 13.45
CA ILE A 166 -12.80 1.78 12.12
C ILE A 166 -13.19 0.82 11.00
N VAL A 167 -12.92 -0.47 11.11
CA VAL A 167 -13.20 -1.45 10.05
C VAL A 167 -14.62 -1.40 9.50
N PRO A 168 -15.69 -1.36 10.32
CA PRO A 168 -17.04 -1.21 9.82
C PRO A 168 -17.27 0.11 9.06
N LYS A 169 -16.64 1.21 9.51
CA LYS A 169 -16.74 2.53 8.89
C LYS A 169 -16.03 2.57 7.53
N LEU A 170 -14.86 1.93 7.43
CA LEU A 170 -14.12 1.79 6.16
C LEU A 170 -15.03 1.17 5.10
N LYS A 171 -15.66 0.05 5.44
CA LYS A 171 -16.54 -0.69 4.54
C LYS A 171 -17.78 0.12 4.15
N ALA A 172 -18.44 0.74 5.12
CA ALA A 172 -19.71 1.44 4.88
C ALA A 172 -19.56 2.69 4.01
N ALA A 173 -18.42 3.41 4.11
CA ALA A 173 -18.20 4.66 3.38
C ALA A 173 -17.18 4.55 2.25
N ASN A 174 -16.78 3.33 1.86
CA ASN A 174 -15.73 3.07 0.87
C ASN A 174 -14.44 3.88 1.16
N ILE A 175 -13.92 3.73 2.40
CA ILE A 175 -12.62 4.28 2.78
C ILE A 175 -11.60 3.17 2.68
N ILE A 176 -10.60 3.32 1.82
CA ILE A 176 -9.51 2.36 1.66
C ILE A 176 -8.33 2.83 2.53
N LEU A 177 -7.95 2.02 3.49
CA LEU A 177 -6.89 2.35 4.46
C LEU A 177 -5.59 1.64 4.10
N PHE A 178 -4.54 2.41 3.82
CA PHE A 178 -3.17 1.93 3.78
C PHE A 178 -2.49 2.20 5.13
N THR A 179 -1.93 1.17 5.74
CA THR A 179 -1.06 1.29 6.90
C THR A 179 0.34 0.86 6.55
N ILE A 180 1.31 1.70 6.83
CA ILE A 180 2.72 1.40 6.61
C ILE A 180 3.34 1.00 7.94
N ASN A 181 4.17 -0.05 7.93
CA ASN A 181 4.89 -0.48 9.12
C ASN A 181 6.32 -0.91 8.77
N HIS A 182 7.25 -0.65 9.71
CA HIS A 182 8.65 -0.99 9.54
C HIS A 182 8.97 -2.35 10.15
N ILE A 183 9.72 -3.16 9.39
CA ILE A 183 10.35 -4.38 9.92
C ILE A 183 11.74 -3.98 10.39
N ASN A 184 12.01 -4.19 11.67
CA ASN A 184 13.29 -3.89 12.31
C ASN A 184 14.01 -5.19 12.71
N ASP A 185 15.34 -5.13 12.82
CA ASP A 185 16.11 -6.21 13.39
C ASP A 185 15.94 -6.23 14.91
N LYS A 186 15.83 -7.42 15.46
CA LYS A 186 15.79 -7.65 16.89
C LYS A 186 17.23 -7.62 17.41
N ILE A 187 17.49 -6.80 18.40
CA ILE A 187 18.77 -6.83 19.11
C ILE A 187 18.75 -8.09 19.99
N GLU A 188 19.42 -9.15 19.57
CA GLU A 188 19.58 -10.37 20.39
C GLU A 188 20.67 -10.10 21.42
N VAL A 189 20.28 -10.04 22.69
CA VAL A 189 21.19 -9.85 23.83
C VAL A 189 21.95 -11.14 24.15
N ASN A 190 21.51 -12.30 23.66
CA ASN A 190 22.12 -13.60 23.85
C ASN A 190 22.21 -14.37 22.53
N ALA A 191 23.42 -14.69 22.08
CA ALA A 191 23.69 -15.44 20.85
C ALA A 191 23.13 -16.89 20.85
N PHE A 192 22.67 -17.41 21.97
CA PHE A 192 22.19 -18.78 22.14
C PHE A 192 20.66 -18.93 22.22
N THR A 193 19.91 -17.83 22.23
CA THR A 193 18.44 -17.89 22.29
C THR A 193 17.81 -17.32 21.02
N HIS A 194 17.60 -18.20 20.03
CA HIS A 194 16.76 -17.85 18.87
C HIS A 194 15.30 -17.75 19.31
N THR A 195 14.86 -16.55 19.65
CA THR A 195 13.44 -16.32 19.96
C THR A 195 12.66 -16.47 18.66
N LYS A 196 11.77 -17.48 18.59
CA LYS A 196 10.85 -17.64 17.44
C LYS A 196 10.08 -16.35 17.23
N SER A 197 10.00 -15.90 15.98
CA SER A 197 9.18 -14.74 15.63
C SER A 197 7.73 -14.99 16.05
N GLN A 198 7.11 -14.01 16.71
CA GLN A 198 5.70 -14.11 17.13
C GLN A 198 4.72 -13.98 15.97
N VAL A 199 5.20 -13.70 14.76
CA VAL A 199 4.39 -13.47 13.55
C VAL A 199 5.02 -14.29 12.43
N SER A 200 4.23 -15.14 11.79
CA SER A 200 4.69 -16.18 10.86
C SER A 200 5.43 -15.68 9.62
N PHE A 201 5.22 -14.41 9.20
CA PHE A 201 5.87 -13.85 8.01
C PHE A 201 7.18 -13.12 8.31
N LEU A 202 7.52 -12.93 9.58
CA LEU A 202 8.80 -12.34 9.97
C LEU A 202 9.89 -13.41 9.94
N LYS A 203 11.02 -13.08 9.37
CA LYS A 203 12.22 -13.91 9.39
C LYS A 203 12.78 -13.98 10.83
N PRO A 204 13.57 -15.00 11.16
CA PRO A 204 14.30 -15.02 12.45
C PRO A 204 15.08 -13.72 12.64
N GLY A 205 15.03 -13.14 13.82
CA GLY A 205 15.69 -11.86 14.12
C GLY A 205 14.93 -10.62 13.69
N GLU A 206 13.75 -10.74 13.07
CA GLU A 206 12.92 -9.59 12.72
C GLU A 206 11.85 -9.29 13.79
N THR A 207 11.50 -8.02 13.92
CA THR A 207 10.41 -7.53 14.78
C THR A 207 9.58 -6.48 14.06
N LEU A 208 8.33 -6.34 14.49
CA LEU A 208 7.38 -5.39 13.92
C LEU A 208 6.81 -4.50 15.04
N PRO A 209 7.22 -3.22 15.10
CA PRO A 209 6.66 -2.26 16.06
C PRO A 209 5.21 -1.91 15.76
N GLY A 210 4.51 -1.24 16.69
CA GLY A 210 3.14 -0.75 16.50
C GLY A 210 2.03 -1.76 16.77
N GLY A 211 2.37 -3.01 17.15
CA GLY A 211 1.42 -4.04 17.52
C GLY A 211 0.85 -4.81 16.33
N LYS A 212 0.09 -5.87 16.65
CA LYS A 212 -0.39 -6.84 15.65
C LYS A 212 -1.77 -6.52 15.08
N ALA A 213 -2.49 -5.54 15.66
CA ALA A 213 -3.91 -5.31 15.36
C ALA A 213 -4.16 -4.94 13.89
N ALA A 214 -3.39 -3.99 13.35
CA ALA A 214 -3.53 -3.58 11.96
C ALA A 214 -3.28 -4.75 10.99
N LEU A 215 -2.31 -5.62 11.31
CA LEU A 215 -1.97 -6.79 10.50
C LEU A 215 -3.10 -7.82 10.50
N TYR A 216 -3.63 -8.15 11.69
CA TYR A 216 -4.69 -9.16 11.80
C TYR A 216 -6.01 -8.67 11.21
N LEU A 217 -6.31 -7.38 11.31
CA LEU A 217 -7.53 -6.80 10.78
C LEU A 217 -7.41 -6.39 9.31
N ALA A 218 -6.20 -6.25 8.76
CA ALA A 218 -6.00 -5.96 7.36
C ALA A 218 -6.68 -7.00 6.45
N ASN A 219 -7.28 -6.53 5.37
CA ASN A 219 -7.78 -7.39 4.30
C ASN A 219 -6.63 -7.97 3.50
N ASN A 220 -5.62 -7.15 3.21
CA ASN A 220 -4.39 -7.56 2.56
C ASN A 220 -3.20 -7.15 3.43
N LEU A 221 -2.28 -8.08 3.67
CA LEU A 221 -0.98 -7.84 4.27
C LEU A 221 0.08 -8.17 3.24
N ILE A 222 0.89 -7.20 2.90
CA ILE A 222 1.93 -7.31 1.89
C ILE A 222 3.27 -7.01 2.54
N ARG A 223 4.21 -7.94 2.40
CA ARG A 223 5.60 -7.74 2.74
C ARG A 223 6.32 -7.12 1.55
N VAL A 224 7.13 -6.11 1.80
CA VAL A 224 7.87 -5.35 0.78
C VAL A 224 9.36 -5.48 1.09
N ASP A 225 10.03 -6.33 0.32
CA ASP A 225 11.46 -6.63 0.48
C ASP A 225 12.27 -6.06 -0.69
N ASP A 226 13.48 -5.59 -0.39
CA ASP A 226 14.43 -5.14 -1.41
C ASP A 226 15.03 -6.35 -2.14
N GLY A 227 15.00 -6.29 -3.46
CA GLY A 227 15.65 -7.25 -4.36
C GLY A 227 16.93 -6.70 -5.01
N ALA A 228 17.21 -7.14 -6.22
CA ALA A 228 18.41 -6.77 -6.96
C ALA A 228 18.42 -5.28 -7.35
N LYS A 229 19.58 -4.65 -7.26
CA LYS A 229 19.80 -3.30 -7.78
C LYS A 229 19.81 -3.32 -9.31
N LEU A 230 19.24 -2.29 -9.92
CA LEU A 230 19.24 -2.03 -11.34
C LEU A 230 20.11 -0.81 -11.66
N LYS A 231 20.86 -0.89 -12.73
CA LYS A 231 21.68 0.21 -13.26
C LYS A 231 21.20 0.56 -14.67
N GLU A 232 21.41 1.78 -15.07
CA GLU A 232 21.09 2.23 -16.46
C GLU A 232 21.76 1.34 -17.51
N THR A 233 22.95 0.79 -17.21
CA THR A 233 23.69 -0.13 -18.08
C THR A 233 23.04 -1.52 -18.23
N ASP A 234 22.08 -1.88 -17.38
CA ASP A 234 21.45 -3.21 -17.38
C ASP A 234 20.38 -3.38 -18.49
N GLY A 235 20.26 -2.39 -19.35
CA GLY A 235 19.38 -2.43 -20.54
C GLY A 235 17.92 -2.02 -20.30
N LEU A 236 17.53 -1.73 -19.04
CA LEU A 236 16.21 -1.16 -18.71
C LEU A 236 16.18 0.38 -18.80
N GLY A 237 17.34 1.04 -18.81
CA GLY A 237 17.46 2.50 -18.91
C GLY A 237 17.02 3.24 -17.64
N ILE A 238 17.05 2.58 -16.48
CA ILE A 238 16.68 3.16 -15.19
C ILE A 238 17.77 2.92 -14.13
N ASN A 239 17.82 3.80 -13.16
CA ASN A 239 18.61 3.63 -11.94
C ASN A 239 17.66 3.33 -10.78
N GLY A 240 17.68 2.09 -10.29
CA GLY A 240 16.68 1.65 -9.33
C GLY A 240 16.97 0.29 -8.70
N LYS A 241 15.91 -0.43 -8.39
CA LYS A 241 15.98 -1.78 -7.83
C LYS A 241 14.72 -2.59 -8.19
N ILE A 242 14.82 -3.88 -8.06
CA ILE A 242 13.64 -4.75 -7.95
C ILE A 242 13.16 -4.70 -6.51
N VAL A 243 11.86 -4.66 -6.33
CA VAL A 243 11.22 -4.75 -5.02
C VAL A 243 10.20 -5.88 -5.08
N ASP A 244 10.31 -6.84 -4.18
CA ASP A 244 9.40 -7.97 -4.12
C ASP A 244 8.22 -7.67 -3.19
N PHE A 245 7.02 -7.77 -3.76
CA PHE A 245 5.75 -7.65 -3.04
C PHE A 245 5.20 -9.04 -2.77
N GLU A 246 5.37 -9.53 -1.55
CA GLU A 246 4.85 -10.82 -1.12
C GLU A 246 3.50 -10.65 -0.41
N ILE A 247 2.46 -11.28 -0.95
CA ILE A 247 1.12 -11.28 -0.36
C ILE A 247 1.09 -12.30 0.78
N ILE A 248 1.35 -11.85 2.00
CA ILE A 248 1.36 -12.69 3.20
C ILE A 248 -0.04 -13.15 3.58
N LYS A 249 -1.01 -12.25 3.45
CA LYS A 249 -2.40 -12.50 3.77
C LYS A 249 -3.28 -11.75 2.78
N SER A 250 -4.30 -12.42 2.29
CA SER A 250 -5.39 -11.80 1.56
C SER A 250 -6.71 -12.45 1.95
N ARG A 251 -7.75 -11.65 2.09
CA ARG A 251 -9.14 -12.12 2.27
C ARG A 251 -9.88 -12.26 0.95
N THR A 252 -9.29 -11.79 -0.14
CA THR A 252 -9.92 -11.72 -1.46
C THR A 252 -9.17 -12.48 -2.53
N ASN A 253 -7.88 -12.77 -2.29
CA ASN A 253 -6.98 -13.45 -3.23
C ASN A 253 -6.21 -14.58 -2.54
N ALA A 254 -5.51 -15.39 -3.33
CA ALA A 254 -4.57 -16.37 -2.81
C ALA A 254 -3.35 -15.66 -2.17
N ALA A 255 -3.05 -16.01 -0.93
CA ALA A 255 -1.81 -15.62 -0.26
C ALA A 255 -0.60 -16.44 -0.77
N GLY A 256 0.61 -16.03 -0.38
CA GLY A 256 1.86 -16.73 -0.72
C GLY A 256 2.39 -16.42 -2.12
N ARG A 257 1.84 -15.44 -2.82
CA ARG A 257 2.35 -14.97 -4.11
C ARG A 257 3.31 -13.80 -3.91
N SER A 258 4.44 -13.83 -4.62
CA SER A 258 5.37 -12.71 -4.71
C SER A 258 5.38 -12.15 -6.14
N VAL A 259 5.38 -10.83 -6.23
CA VAL A 259 5.42 -10.11 -7.50
C VAL A 259 6.61 -9.16 -7.48
N PRO A 260 7.59 -9.34 -8.40
CA PRO A 260 8.69 -8.40 -8.53
C PRO A 260 8.20 -7.12 -9.20
N MET A 261 8.46 -5.98 -8.54
CA MET A 261 8.14 -4.65 -9.05
C MET A 261 9.43 -3.89 -9.33
N VAL A 262 9.47 -3.18 -10.45
CA VAL A 262 10.60 -2.31 -10.81
C VAL A 262 10.41 -0.95 -10.13
N PHE A 263 11.37 -0.59 -9.31
CA PHE A 263 11.41 0.69 -8.61
C PHE A 263 12.52 1.57 -9.16
N ASP A 264 12.15 2.64 -9.83
CA ASP A 264 13.02 3.73 -10.26
C ASP A 264 13.19 4.73 -9.10
N PHE A 265 14.42 5.06 -8.73
CA PHE A 265 14.68 5.99 -7.64
C PHE A 265 14.13 7.40 -7.89
N THR A 266 13.96 7.79 -9.14
CA THR A 266 13.39 9.08 -9.52
C THR A 266 11.86 9.01 -9.59
N ASN A 267 11.31 8.08 -10.35
CA ASN A 267 9.91 8.07 -10.74
C ASN A 267 9.02 7.15 -9.89
N GLY A 268 9.61 6.34 -8.99
CA GLY A 268 8.87 5.37 -8.19
C GLY A 268 8.67 4.04 -8.93
N PHE A 269 7.58 3.35 -8.68
CA PHE A 269 7.29 2.07 -9.33
C PHE A 269 6.86 2.28 -10.79
N ASP A 270 7.48 1.52 -11.69
CA ASP A 270 7.14 1.48 -13.12
C ASP A 270 6.32 0.21 -13.41
N ASP A 271 5.03 0.40 -13.68
CA ASP A 271 4.08 -0.70 -13.92
C ASP A 271 4.43 -1.50 -15.19
N ILE A 272 4.96 -0.82 -16.22
CA ILE A 272 5.27 -1.44 -17.50
C ILE A 272 6.52 -2.29 -17.42
N LEU A 273 7.57 -1.76 -16.81
CA LEU A 273 8.79 -2.53 -16.56
C LEU A 273 8.54 -3.65 -15.55
N SER A 274 7.68 -3.44 -14.56
CA SER A 274 7.23 -4.49 -13.63
C SER A 274 6.49 -5.60 -14.35
N LEU A 275 5.60 -5.28 -15.29
CA LEU A 275 4.93 -6.24 -16.14
C LEU A 275 5.94 -7.03 -16.99
N PHE A 276 6.94 -6.36 -17.58
CA PHE A 276 8.02 -7.03 -18.31
C PHE A 276 8.75 -8.05 -17.42
N MET A 277 9.13 -7.66 -16.20
CA MET A 277 9.84 -8.55 -15.27
C MET A 277 8.96 -9.73 -14.86
N PHE A 278 7.68 -9.50 -14.62
CA PHE A 278 6.72 -10.57 -14.32
C PHE A 278 6.59 -11.55 -15.49
N LEU A 279 6.38 -11.06 -16.71
CA LEU A 279 6.27 -11.91 -17.91
C LEU A 279 7.56 -12.68 -18.18
N LYS A 280 8.72 -12.09 -17.89
CA LYS A 280 10.03 -12.77 -17.96
C LYS A 280 10.12 -13.87 -16.90
N SER A 281 9.73 -13.61 -15.66
CA SER A 281 9.80 -14.59 -14.56
C SER A 281 8.88 -15.80 -14.78
N THR A 282 7.74 -15.59 -15.43
CA THR A 282 6.80 -16.67 -15.81
C THR A 282 7.18 -17.39 -17.09
N GLY A 283 8.23 -16.94 -17.78
CA GLY A 283 8.65 -17.49 -19.07
C GLY A 283 7.69 -17.17 -20.22
N ALA A 284 6.80 -16.21 -20.07
CA ALA A 284 5.95 -15.70 -21.14
C ALA A 284 6.76 -14.83 -22.12
N ILE A 285 7.77 -14.11 -21.61
CA ILE A 285 8.80 -13.46 -22.43
C ILE A 285 10.08 -14.28 -22.36
N ILE A 286 10.58 -14.66 -23.51
CA ILE A 286 11.88 -15.30 -23.68
C ILE A 286 12.91 -14.20 -23.92
N THR A 287 14.00 -14.21 -23.15
CA THR A 287 15.06 -13.20 -23.23
C THR A 287 16.37 -13.81 -23.72
N GLY A 288 17.07 -13.09 -24.61
CA GLY A 288 18.39 -13.43 -25.16
C GLY A 288 19.01 -12.15 -25.73
N ALA A 289 19.65 -12.24 -26.88
CA ALA A 289 20.11 -11.06 -27.64
C ALA A 289 18.93 -10.12 -28.03
N THR A 290 17.76 -10.70 -28.22
CA THR A 290 16.46 -10.02 -28.38
C THR A 290 15.43 -10.74 -27.50
N CYS A 291 14.34 -10.05 -27.16
CA CYS A 291 13.21 -10.60 -26.45
C CYS A 291 12.08 -10.91 -27.42
N TYR A 292 11.23 -11.89 -27.08
CA TYR A 292 9.99 -12.18 -27.80
C TYR A 292 8.97 -12.84 -26.87
N LEU A 293 7.70 -12.74 -27.21
CA LEU A 293 6.64 -13.47 -26.53
C LEU A 293 6.65 -14.93 -26.96
N ARG A 294 6.50 -15.85 -26.02
CA ARG A 294 6.40 -17.28 -26.32
C ARG A 294 5.24 -17.55 -27.28
N GLY A 295 5.51 -18.22 -28.38
CA GLY A 295 4.54 -18.47 -29.45
C GLY A 295 4.44 -17.35 -30.52
N HIS A 296 5.27 -16.30 -30.38
CA HIS A 296 5.37 -15.16 -31.31
C HIS A 296 6.84 -14.82 -31.56
N GLU A 297 7.64 -15.80 -31.98
CA GLU A 297 9.10 -15.70 -32.20
C GLU A 297 9.48 -14.75 -33.33
N ASP A 298 8.54 -14.40 -34.19
CA ASP A 298 8.65 -13.41 -35.26
C ASP A 298 8.63 -11.98 -34.74
N MET A 299 7.99 -11.74 -33.60
CA MET A 299 7.84 -10.42 -32.99
C MET A 299 8.98 -10.09 -32.01
N LYS A 300 10.19 -9.92 -32.53
CA LYS A 300 11.37 -9.62 -31.73
C LYS A 300 11.44 -8.14 -31.35
N PHE A 301 11.89 -7.87 -30.13
CA PHE A 301 12.13 -6.52 -29.62
C PHE A 301 13.33 -6.50 -28.66
N ARG A 302 13.89 -5.32 -28.43
CA ARG A 302 14.88 -5.12 -27.37
C ARG A 302 14.16 -4.82 -26.06
N GLN A 303 14.74 -5.22 -24.94
CA GLN A 303 14.15 -5.00 -23.60
C GLN A 303 13.75 -3.52 -23.37
N ARG A 304 14.59 -2.58 -23.78
CA ARG A 304 14.31 -1.12 -23.69
C ARG A 304 13.11 -0.66 -24.51
N ASP A 305 12.75 -1.40 -25.53
CA ASP A 305 11.67 -1.04 -26.49
C ASP A 305 10.33 -1.66 -26.07
N PHE A 306 10.27 -2.41 -24.96
CA PHE A 306 9.07 -3.11 -24.51
C PHE A 306 7.88 -2.18 -24.33
N LYS A 307 8.09 -1.01 -23.70
CA LYS A 307 7.06 0.02 -23.51
C LYS A 307 6.42 0.44 -24.84
N ASN A 308 7.25 0.70 -25.85
CA ASN A 308 6.77 1.13 -27.16
C ASN A 308 6.03 0.03 -27.91
N LYS A 309 6.39 -1.24 -27.69
CA LYS A 309 5.75 -2.40 -28.33
C LYS A 309 4.43 -2.79 -27.69
N LEU A 310 4.17 -2.42 -26.45
CA LEU A 310 2.90 -2.65 -25.77
C LEU A 310 1.76 -1.77 -26.32
N PHE A 311 2.09 -0.59 -26.84
CA PHE A 311 1.11 0.43 -27.25
C PHE A 311 1.05 0.66 -28.77
N ASN A 312 1.84 -0.09 -29.55
CA ASN A 312 1.82 -0.14 -31.01
C ASN A 312 1.53 -1.57 -31.48
#